data_05485b23c8974eb63a82441ebc1caa13
#
_entry.id   05485b23c8974eb63a82441ebc1caa13
#
_cell.length_a   1.000
_cell.length_b   1.000
_cell.length_c   1.000
_cell.angle_alpha   90.00
_cell.angle_beta   90.00
_cell.angle_gamma   90.00
#
_symmetry.space_group_name_H-M   'P 1'
#
loop_
_entity.id
_entity.type
_entity.pdbx_description
1 polymer ?
#
loop_
_entity_poly.entity_id
_entity_poly.type
_entity_poly.pdbx_seq_one_letter_code
_entity_poly.pdbx_strand_id
1 'polypeptide(L)'
;MARYFLSLGGKNESAAYKVDKNSIYSSNVSYNTYNYRINLDVNLTKSTKVYLGSDGFLSQLNQPGVANTEYIWGAQSRLTPLSIPTQYSNGLLPGRGAGELSSPYVMINHTGKAANEVYKGKSTLAINQDFSELVSGLKLRIQGAYDIHSYFSERRSVQPALYNALGRASDGSLIMQETVQEKKASYSKSTRQYRKYHFEATLNYDRLFGTDHRTSALVYYYISDSKDTDDATSNLSAIPLRYQGVSSRFTYGYKDTYLLDVNFGYTGSENFQPGRQYGFFPSVALGWVPTGYKFIQETFPWLDYLKIRASYGSVGNDRITDVRFPYLTKVNEGTGSTWGGTNIEIINETRIGADNLAWEKAIKSNLGIEGKLFNNKLDFVVDIFHDQRNGIFQQRVQVPEYVGVVSNPYANVGKMKSYGADGNISFTQDITPDFGFTLRGNFTYSKNKVQNWEQAYLEYPYLEYNNFPYNSIRGYQAIGLFKDEDDIKYSPKQTFGEVMPGDIKYKDINGDGIVD
;
A
#
# COMPACT_ATOMS: atom_id res chain seq x y z
N MET A 1 -18.01 -38.64 -3.48
CA MET A 1 -18.41 -37.94 -2.22
C MET A 1 -18.24 -36.44 -2.45
N ALA A 2 -19.25 -35.65 -2.10
CA ALA A 2 -19.18 -34.19 -2.19
C ALA A 2 -19.18 -33.58 -0.79
N ARG A 3 -18.43 -32.46 -0.61
CA ARG A 3 -18.47 -31.62 0.58
C ARG A 3 -18.81 -30.21 0.14
N TYR A 4 -19.64 -29.55 0.89
CA TYR A 4 -20.03 -28.19 0.60
C TYR A 4 -19.94 -27.32 1.86
N PHE A 5 -19.73 -26.05 1.63
CA PHE A 5 -19.78 -25.01 2.66
C PHE A 5 -20.55 -23.83 2.07
N LEU A 6 -21.54 -23.35 2.81
CA LEU A 6 -22.30 -22.15 2.50
C LEU A 6 -22.26 -21.23 3.69
N SER A 7 -21.92 -19.97 3.46
CA SER A 7 -21.95 -18.90 4.46
C SER A 7 -22.67 -17.70 3.87
N LEU A 8 -23.56 -17.11 4.65
CA LEU A 8 -24.24 -15.86 4.36
C LEU A 8 -24.01 -14.92 5.55
N GLY A 9 -23.70 -13.67 5.27
CA GLY A 9 -23.49 -12.65 6.31
C GLY A 9 -24.08 -11.32 5.91
N GLY A 10 -24.54 -10.58 6.92
CA GLY A 10 -25.04 -9.23 6.75
C GLY A 10 -24.67 -8.40 7.96
N LYS A 11 -24.34 -7.12 7.73
CA LYS A 11 -24.02 -6.14 8.78
C LYS A 11 -24.67 -4.82 8.42
N ASN A 12 -25.26 -4.18 9.42
CA ASN A 12 -25.79 -2.83 9.32
C ASN A 12 -25.11 -1.95 10.37
N GLU A 13 -24.61 -0.80 9.95
CA GLU A 13 -24.04 0.23 10.81
C GLU A 13 -24.67 1.56 10.47
N SER A 14 -24.97 2.36 11.49
CA SER A 14 -25.46 3.73 11.34
C SER A 14 -24.61 4.69 12.16
N ALA A 15 -24.45 5.91 11.66
CA ALA A 15 -23.79 6.95 12.45
C ALA A 15 -24.77 7.62 13.41
N ALA A 16 -24.22 8.19 14.49
CA ALA A 16 -24.97 8.92 15.49
C ALA A 16 -25.23 10.39 15.10
N TYR A 17 -25.45 10.67 13.80
CA TYR A 17 -25.78 12.03 13.38
C TYR A 17 -27.23 12.36 13.70
N LYS A 18 -27.44 13.56 14.21
CA LYS A 18 -28.77 14.10 14.42
C LYS A 18 -29.30 14.69 13.12
N VAL A 19 -30.09 13.90 12.41
CA VAL A 19 -30.77 14.33 11.17
C VAL A 19 -32.08 14.99 11.53
N ASP A 20 -32.36 16.14 10.89
CA ASP A 20 -33.63 16.84 11.05
C ASP A 20 -34.77 16.00 10.45
N LYS A 21 -35.89 15.91 11.18
CA LYS A 21 -37.09 15.18 10.71
C LYS A 21 -37.69 15.76 9.44
N ASN A 22 -37.47 17.04 9.20
CA ASN A 22 -37.94 17.77 8.03
C ASN A 22 -36.90 17.82 6.89
N SER A 23 -35.77 17.15 7.05
CA SER A 23 -34.74 17.09 6.00
C SER A 23 -35.30 16.39 4.75
N ILE A 24 -35.19 17.05 3.61
CA ILE A 24 -35.60 16.51 2.30
C ILE A 24 -34.75 15.29 1.91
N TYR A 25 -33.56 15.21 2.44
CA TYR A 25 -32.59 14.16 2.14
C TYR A 25 -32.42 13.20 3.31
N SER A 26 -32.50 11.89 3.05
CA SER A 26 -32.08 10.88 4.03
C SER A 26 -30.55 10.84 4.06
N SER A 27 -29.94 11.78 4.78
CA SER A 27 -28.50 12.05 4.77
C SER A 27 -27.75 11.40 5.94
N ASN A 28 -28.42 10.66 6.82
CA ASN A 28 -27.71 9.95 7.88
C ASN A 28 -26.78 8.89 7.27
N VAL A 29 -25.59 8.74 7.85
CA VAL A 29 -24.66 7.70 7.41
C VAL A 29 -25.22 6.33 7.77
N SER A 30 -25.37 5.48 6.77
CA SER A 30 -25.67 4.06 6.94
C SER A 30 -24.73 3.22 6.08
N TYR A 31 -24.14 2.22 6.69
CA TYR A 31 -23.25 1.29 6.02
C TYR A 31 -23.80 -0.13 6.15
N ASN A 32 -24.24 -0.68 5.03
CA ASN A 32 -24.76 -2.03 4.94
C ASN A 32 -23.78 -2.90 4.19
N THR A 33 -23.53 -4.10 4.68
CA THR A 33 -22.73 -5.09 3.95
C THR A 33 -23.46 -6.42 3.90
N TYR A 34 -23.34 -7.08 2.77
CA TYR A 34 -23.86 -8.42 2.53
C TYR A 34 -22.76 -9.25 1.89
N ASN A 35 -22.60 -10.46 2.35
CA ASN A 35 -21.60 -11.37 1.79
C ASN A 35 -22.14 -12.80 1.71
N TYR A 36 -21.68 -13.51 0.70
CA TYR A 36 -21.89 -14.95 0.59
C TYR A 36 -20.56 -15.64 0.29
N ARG A 37 -20.46 -16.90 0.69
CA ARG A 37 -19.39 -17.80 0.29
C ARG A 37 -19.92 -19.18 0.08
N ILE A 38 -19.60 -19.77 -1.07
CA ILE A 38 -19.95 -21.13 -1.45
C ILE A 38 -18.66 -21.84 -1.83
N ASN A 39 -18.39 -22.97 -1.17
CA ASN A 39 -17.30 -23.85 -1.55
C ASN A 39 -17.90 -25.25 -1.78
N LEU A 40 -17.52 -25.87 -2.89
CA LEU A 40 -17.94 -27.21 -3.25
C LEU A 40 -16.70 -28.03 -3.63
N ASP A 41 -16.49 -29.11 -2.92
CA ASP A 41 -15.48 -30.13 -3.21
C ASP A 41 -16.17 -31.39 -3.71
N VAL A 42 -15.83 -31.85 -4.89
CA VAL A 42 -16.38 -33.08 -5.47
C VAL A 42 -15.27 -34.04 -5.84
N ASN A 43 -15.24 -35.20 -5.24
CA ASN A 43 -14.38 -36.31 -5.69
C ASN A 43 -15.02 -36.96 -6.90
N LEU A 44 -14.51 -36.68 -8.10
CA LEU A 44 -14.97 -37.30 -9.35
C LEU A 44 -14.52 -38.75 -9.43
N THR A 45 -13.26 -38.99 -9.05
CA THR A 45 -12.66 -40.33 -8.95
C THR A 45 -11.94 -40.46 -7.61
N LYS A 46 -11.26 -41.59 -7.36
CA LYS A 46 -10.39 -41.75 -6.19
C LYS A 46 -9.16 -40.79 -6.23
N SER A 47 -8.73 -40.47 -7.43
CA SER A 47 -7.52 -39.63 -7.68
C SER A 47 -7.83 -38.21 -8.17
N THR A 48 -9.09 -37.94 -8.58
CA THR A 48 -9.49 -36.64 -9.15
C THR A 48 -10.49 -35.93 -8.24
N LYS A 49 -10.13 -34.70 -7.82
CA LYS A 49 -10.98 -33.82 -7.03
C LYS A 49 -11.19 -32.50 -7.74
N VAL A 50 -12.44 -32.08 -7.86
CA VAL A 50 -12.83 -30.77 -8.38
C VAL A 50 -13.23 -29.86 -7.22
N TYR A 51 -12.74 -28.66 -7.21
CA TYR A 51 -13.11 -27.59 -6.29
C TYR A 51 -13.76 -26.45 -7.05
N LEU A 52 -14.91 -26.01 -6.58
CA LEU A 52 -15.60 -24.80 -7.01
C LEU A 52 -15.77 -23.88 -5.81
N GLY A 53 -15.19 -22.68 -5.88
CA GLY A 53 -15.36 -21.63 -4.89
C GLY A 53 -16.01 -20.41 -5.53
N SER A 54 -16.97 -19.81 -4.82
CA SER A 54 -17.54 -18.51 -5.19
C SER A 54 -17.79 -17.70 -3.94
N ASP A 55 -17.29 -16.47 -3.93
CA ASP A 55 -17.60 -15.50 -2.88
C ASP A 55 -18.00 -14.14 -3.47
N GLY A 56 -18.95 -13.52 -2.81
CA GLY A 56 -19.44 -12.21 -3.18
C GLY A 56 -19.59 -11.30 -1.97
N PHE A 57 -19.40 -10.04 -2.22
CA PHE A 57 -19.51 -8.97 -1.24
C PHE A 57 -20.20 -7.77 -1.87
N LEU A 58 -21.20 -7.23 -1.19
CA LEU A 58 -21.87 -5.98 -1.50
C LEU A 58 -21.75 -5.07 -0.31
N SER A 59 -21.30 -3.83 -0.50
CA SER A 59 -21.46 -2.79 0.51
C SER A 59 -22.19 -1.58 -0.06
N GLN A 60 -23.02 -0.97 0.77
CA GLN A 60 -23.80 0.22 0.46
C GLN A 60 -23.55 1.25 1.55
N LEU A 61 -22.93 2.37 1.20
CA LEU A 61 -22.68 3.50 2.08
C LEU A 61 -23.53 4.68 1.64
N ASN A 62 -24.46 5.11 2.49
CA ASN A 62 -25.16 6.39 2.35
C ASN A 62 -24.53 7.41 3.27
N GLN A 63 -24.45 8.66 2.84
CA GLN A 63 -23.84 9.75 3.62
C GLN A 63 -24.35 11.12 3.17
N PRO A 64 -24.14 12.19 3.97
CA PRO A 64 -24.44 13.55 3.54
C PRO A 64 -23.74 13.94 2.25
N GLY A 65 -24.27 14.94 1.54
CA GLY A 65 -23.75 15.38 0.25
C GLY A 65 -22.40 16.11 0.29
N VAL A 66 -21.77 16.25 1.47
CA VAL A 66 -20.40 16.77 1.61
C VAL A 66 -19.37 15.88 0.90
N ALA A 67 -18.25 16.46 0.50
CA ALA A 67 -17.20 15.73 -0.20
C ALA A 67 -16.60 14.60 0.64
N ASN A 68 -16.39 14.85 1.93
CA ASN A 68 -15.88 13.90 2.90
C ASN A 68 -16.54 14.15 4.26
N THR A 69 -16.96 13.07 4.96
CA THR A 69 -17.53 13.15 6.31
C THR A 69 -16.52 13.62 7.37
N GLU A 70 -15.23 13.56 7.12
CA GLU A 70 -14.19 14.14 7.97
C GLU A 70 -14.36 15.65 8.16
N TYR A 71 -14.91 16.35 7.16
CA TYR A 71 -15.23 17.77 7.29
C TYR A 71 -16.25 18.06 8.39
N ILE A 72 -17.22 17.14 8.60
CA ILE A 72 -18.21 17.24 9.67
C ILE A 72 -17.52 17.17 11.03
N TRP A 73 -16.63 16.19 11.22
CA TRP A 73 -15.86 16.03 12.45
C TRP A 73 -14.87 17.17 12.67
N GLY A 74 -14.19 17.60 11.60
CA GLY A 74 -13.29 18.75 11.65
C GLY A 74 -14.00 20.05 12.01
N ALA A 75 -15.20 20.27 11.52
CA ALA A 75 -16.04 21.40 11.93
C ALA A 75 -16.49 21.26 13.39
N GLN A 76 -16.97 20.09 13.80
CA GLN A 76 -17.40 19.81 15.15
C GLN A 76 -16.30 20.04 16.19
N SER A 77 -15.06 19.68 15.88
CA SER A 77 -13.92 19.85 16.81
C SER A 77 -13.47 21.31 16.96
N ARG A 78 -13.73 22.15 15.96
CA ARG A 78 -13.30 23.57 15.93
C ARG A 78 -14.39 24.54 16.38
N LEU A 79 -15.65 24.11 16.40
CA LEU A 79 -16.78 24.96 16.78
C LEU A 79 -17.13 24.81 18.26
N THR A 80 -17.41 25.94 18.90
CA THR A 80 -17.99 25.99 20.23
C THR A 80 -19.47 26.37 20.12
N PRO A 81 -20.31 26.14 21.15
CA PRO A 81 -21.70 26.55 21.14
C PRO A 81 -21.93 28.06 20.92
N LEU A 82 -20.90 28.87 21.18
CA LEU A 82 -20.94 30.33 21.00
C LEU A 82 -20.40 30.79 19.64
N SER A 83 -19.74 29.90 18.86
CA SER A 83 -19.12 30.28 17.60
C SER A 83 -20.11 30.49 16.47
N ILE A 84 -21.14 29.63 16.41
CA ILE A 84 -22.14 29.62 15.33
C ILE A 84 -23.41 28.92 15.84
N PRO A 85 -24.61 29.48 15.61
CA PRO A 85 -25.86 28.81 15.97
C PRO A 85 -26.13 27.62 15.03
N THR A 86 -26.99 26.72 15.45
CA THR A 86 -27.48 25.63 14.56
C THR A 86 -28.31 26.21 13.42
N GLN A 87 -29.20 27.17 13.75
CA GLN A 87 -30.03 27.92 12.83
C GLN A 87 -30.39 29.25 13.49
N TYR A 88 -30.56 30.32 12.71
CA TYR A 88 -31.03 31.60 13.22
C TYR A 88 -32.54 31.58 13.51
N SER A 89 -33.01 32.48 14.39
CA SER A 89 -34.42 32.57 14.77
C SER A 89 -35.35 32.89 13.62
N ASN A 90 -34.86 33.48 12.53
CA ASN A 90 -35.58 33.77 11.31
C ASN A 90 -35.55 32.61 10.29
N GLY A 91 -35.00 31.44 10.66
CA GLY A 91 -34.93 30.26 9.81
C GLY A 91 -33.73 30.20 8.86
N LEU A 92 -32.89 31.26 8.79
CA LEU A 92 -31.72 31.29 7.94
C LEU A 92 -30.59 30.36 8.48
N LEU A 93 -29.80 29.80 7.56
CA LEU A 93 -28.70 28.88 7.88
C LEU A 93 -27.41 29.67 8.15
N PRO A 94 -26.66 29.31 9.20
CA PRO A 94 -25.43 29.99 9.53
C PRO A 94 -24.26 29.58 8.66
N GLY A 95 -23.37 30.53 8.30
CA GLY A 95 -22.09 30.34 7.66
C GLY A 95 -21.00 31.19 8.30
N ARG A 96 -19.78 30.69 8.36
CA ARG A 96 -18.61 31.42 8.85
C ARG A 96 -17.63 31.66 7.72
N GLY A 97 -17.44 32.94 7.37
CA GLY A 97 -16.58 33.33 6.27
C GLY A 97 -17.16 33.07 4.88
N ALA A 98 -16.56 33.62 3.84
CA ALA A 98 -16.99 33.46 2.47
C ALA A 98 -16.59 32.07 1.95
N GLY A 99 -17.57 31.27 1.50
CA GLY A 99 -17.33 29.98 0.84
C GLY A 99 -17.13 28.78 1.77
N GLU A 100 -17.20 28.94 3.08
CA GLU A 100 -17.01 27.84 4.03
C GLU A 100 -18.32 27.26 4.55
N LEU A 101 -18.47 25.95 4.44
CA LEU A 101 -19.47 25.15 5.15
C LEU A 101 -18.90 24.77 6.51
N SER A 102 -19.17 25.56 7.55
CA SER A 102 -18.59 25.32 8.88
C SER A 102 -19.56 24.71 9.89
N SER A 103 -20.87 24.75 9.64
CA SER A 103 -21.88 24.16 10.55
C SER A 103 -22.06 22.66 10.29
N PRO A 104 -21.78 21.77 11.27
CA PRO A 104 -22.09 20.34 11.16
C PRO A 104 -23.58 20.08 10.85
N TYR A 105 -24.48 20.90 11.42
CA TYR A 105 -25.93 20.80 11.16
C TYR A 105 -26.23 21.02 9.68
N VAL A 106 -25.66 22.07 9.06
CA VAL A 106 -25.83 22.36 7.64
C VAL A 106 -25.23 21.24 6.79
N MET A 107 -24.03 20.79 7.14
CA MET A 107 -23.34 19.70 6.41
C MET A 107 -24.15 18.41 6.40
N ILE A 108 -24.82 18.07 7.51
CA ILE A 108 -25.61 16.86 7.62
C ILE A 108 -26.97 17.02 6.92
N ASN A 109 -27.66 18.15 7.10
CA ASN A 109 -29.08 18.26 6.75
C ASN A 109 -29.36 19.01 5.43
N HIS A 110 -28.42 19.84 4.95
CA HIS A 110 -28.69 20.78 3.84
C HIS A 110 -27.72 20.68 2.66
N THR A 111 -26.84 19.66 2.61
CA THR A 111 -25.88 19.51 1.52
C THR A 111 -26.25 18.43 0.50
N GLY A 112 -27.42 17.80 0.67
CA GLY A 112 -27.85 16.69 -0.19
C GLY A 112 -27.44 15.33 0.33
N LYS A 113 -27.23 14.37 -0.57
CA LYS A 113 -26.82 13.00 -0.24
C LYS A 113 -25.81 12.43 -1.22
N ALA A 114 -24.99 11.50 -0.73
CA ALA A 114 -24.13 10.64 -1.56
C ALA A 114 -24.39 9.17 -1.21
N ALA A 115 -24.37 8.32 -2.24
CA ALA A 115 -24.45 6.88 -2.09
C ALA A 115 -23.28 6.22 -2.83
N ASN A 116 -22.60 5.31 -2.14
CA ASN A 116 -21.49 4.55 -2.69
C ASN A 116 -21.81 3.06 -2.57
N GLU A 117 -21.71 2.35 -3.65
CA GLU A 117 -21.92 0.89 -3.69
C GLU A 117 -20.65 0.21 -4.19
N VAL A 118 -20.28 -0.88 -3.52
CA VAL A 118 -19.13 -1.70 -3.89
C VAL A 118 -19.58 -3.15 -4.04
N TYR A 119 -19.40 -3.70 -5.23
CA TYR A 119 -19.63 -5.09 -5.54
C TYR A 119 -18.28 -5.78 -5.76
N LYS A 120 -18.03 -6.88 -5.05
CA LYS A 120 -16.88 -7.74 -5.26
C LYS A 120 -17.35 -9.16 -5.48
N GLY A 121 -16.85 -9.82 -6.50
CA GLY A 121 -17.11 -11.22 -6.76
C GLY A 121 -15.83 -11.94 -7.09
N LYS A 122 -15.67 -13.15 -6.58
CA LYS A 122 -14.58 -14.06 -6.92
C LYS A 122 -15.16 -15.43 -7.22
N SER A 123 -14.65 -16.04 -8.28
CA SER A 123 -15.00 -17.42 -8.64
C SER A 123 -13.73 -18.17 -8.97
N THR A 124 -13.61 -19.38 -8.43
CA THR A 124 -12.44 -20.23 -8.60
C THR A 124 -12.90 -21.63 -8.95
N LEU A 125 -12.34 -22.18 -10.02
CA LEU A 125 -12.49 -23.58 -10.39
C LEU A 125 -11.11 -24.23 -10.35
N ALA A 126 -10.95 -25.32 -9.60
CA ALA A 126 -9.71 -26.06 -9.55
C ALA A 126 -9.92 -27.56 -9.73
N ILE A 127 -9.00 -28.18 -10.43
CA ILE A 127 -8.91 -29.63 -10.60
C ILE A 127 -7.62 -30.10 -9.95
N ASN A 128 -7.73 -30.99 -8.99
CA ASN A 128 -6.60 -31.63 -8.33
C ASN A 128 -6.58 -33.09 -8.78
N GLN A 129 -5.47 -33.49 -9.39
CA GLN A 129 -5.22 -34.86 -9.85
C GLN A 129 -4.05 -35.46 -9.07
N ASP A 130 -4.32 -36.57 -8.39
CA ASP A 130 -3.28 -37.36 -7.73
C ASP A 130 -2.76 -38.41 -8.71
N PHE A 131 -1.49 -38.38 -9.04
CA PHE A 131 -0.80 -39.32 -9.88
C PHE A 131 0.06 -40.32 -9.09
N SER A 132 -0.16 -40.44 -7.78
CA SER A 132 0.64 -41.30 -6.91
C SER A 132 0.61 -42.79 -7.30
N GLU A 133 -0.40 -43.23 -8.04
CA GLU A 133 -0.45 -44.58 -8.63
C GLU A 133 0.59 -44.79 -9.73
N LEU A 134 0.96 -43.72 -10.48
CA LEU A 134 1.97 -43.75 -11.54
C LEU A 134 3.35 -43.39 -10.97
N VAL A 135 3.44 -42.28 -10.23
CA VAL A 135 4.64 -41.80 -9.60
C VAL A 135 4.29 -41.39 -8.16
N SER A 136 4.76 -42.16 -7.19
CA SER A 136 4.47 -41.92 -5.79
C SER A 136 4.79 -40.49 -5.36
N GLY A 137 3.81 -39.77 -4.83
CA GLY A 137 3.92 -38.40 -4.36
C GLY A 137 3.72 -37.31 -5.41
N LEU A 138 3.38 -37.66 -6.66
CA LEU A 138 3.14 -36.68 -7.72
C LEU A 138 1.69 -36.23 -7.75
N LYS A 139 1.46 -34.89 -7.70
CA LYS A 139 0.15 -34.26 -7.73
C LYS A 139 0.14 -33.06 -8.66
N LEU A 140 -0.91 -32.93 -9.45
CA LEU A 140 -1.15 -31.78 -10.32
C LEU A 140 -2.39 -31.02 -9.84
N ARG A 141 -2.28 -29.70 -9.78
CA ARG A 141 -3.41 -28.79 -9.59
C ARG A 141 -3.46 -27.82 -10.75
N ILE A 142 -4.61 -27.70 -11.37
CA ILE A 142 -4.92 -26.68 -12.38
C ILE A 142 -6.05 -25.84 -11.83
N GLN A 143 -5.93 -24.53 -11.90
CA GLN A 143 -6.90 -23.59 -11.35
C GLN A 143 -7.13 -22.43 -12.30
N GLY A 144 -8.41 -22.08 -12.51
CA GLY A 144 -8.85 -20.83 -13.11
C GLY A 144 -9.59 -19.99 -12.08
N ALA A 145 -9.33 -18.70 -12.05
CA ALA A 145 -10.04 -17.76 -11.19
C ALA A 145 -10.46 -16.51 -11.97
N TYR A 146 -11.60 -15.97 -11.57
CA TYR A 146 -12.15 -14.72 -12.09
C TYR A 146 -12.54 -13.83 -10.93
N ASP A 147 -11.96 -12.62 -10.90
CA ASP A 147 -12.25 -11.59 -9.90
C ASP A 147 -12.91 -10.40 -10.60
N ILE A 148 -13.98 -9.90 -10.01
CA ILE A 148 -14.64 -8.66 -10.42
C ILE A 148 -14.79 -7.74 -9.22
N HIS A 149 -14.57 -6.45 -9.43
CA HIS A 149 -14.81 -5.40 -8.46
C HIS A 149 -15.45 -4.24 -9.19
N SER A 150 -16.64 -3.85 -8.77
CA SER A 150 -17.36 -2.70 -9.31
C SER A 150 -17.63 -1.70 -8.19
N TYR A 151 -17.33 -0.46 -8.46
CA TYR A 151 -17.63 0.68 -7.61
C TYR A 151 -18.59 1.59 -8.36
N PHE A 152 -19.67 1.95 -7.71
CA PHE A 152 -20.65 2.92 -8.19
C PHE A 152 -20.84 3.99 -7.12
N SER A 153 -20.74 5.25 -7.53
CA SER A 153 -20.97 6.40 -6.65
C SER A 153 -21.91 7.36 -7.32
N GLU A 154 -22.92 7.79 -6.60
CA GLU A 154 -23.77 8.90 -7.00
C GLU A 154 -23.82 9.95 -5.90
N ARG A 155 -23.85 11.21 -6.31
CA ARG A 155 -23.97 12.34 -5.40
C ARG A 155 -24.96 13.36 -5.94
N ARG A 156 -25.86 13.77 -5.09
CA ARG A 156 -26.73 14.93 -5.29
C ARG A 156 -26.29 16.00 -4.28
N SER A 157 -25.51 16.97 -4.76
CA SER A 157 -24.97 18.04 -3.92
C SER A 157 -25.85 19.27 -3.99
N VAL A 158 -26.06 19.87 -2.85
CA VAL A 158 -26.76 21.14 -2.68
C VAL A 158 -25.85 22.08 -1.90
N GLN A 159 -25.79 23.32 -2.33
CA GLN A 159 -25.13 24.40 -1.60
C GLN A 159 -26.21 25.38 -1.17
N PRO A 160 -26.66 25.37 0.12
CA PRO A 160 -27.63 26.34 0.59
C PRO A 160 -27.00 27.73 0.71
N ALA A 161 -27.83 28.79 0.68
CA ALA A 161 -27.39 30.10 1.08
C ALA A 161 -27.07 30.10 2.57
N LEU A 162 -25.92 30.68 2.95
CA LEU A 162 -25.48 30.80 4.34
C LEU A 162 -25.31 32.27 4.73
N TYR A 163 -25.63 32.57 5.98
CA TYR A 163 -25.68 33.93 6.48
C TYR A 163 -24.86 34.10 7.76
N ASN A 164 -24.37 35.30 7.97
CA ASN A 164 -23.80 35.76 9.23
C ASN A 164 -24.63 36.88 9.82
N ALA A 165 -24.92 36.84 11.13
CA ALA A 165 -25.63 37.90 11.81
C ALA A 165 -24.62 38.99 12.21
N LEU A 166 -24.84 40.22 11.72
CA LEU A 166 -23.99 41.38 12.02
C LEU A 166 -24.46 42.11 13.30
N GLY A 167 -25.72 41.96 13.69
CA GLY A 167 -26.28 42.64 14.82
C GLY A 167 -27.81 42.54 14.86
N ARG A 168 -28.43 43.40 15.65
CA ARG A 168 -29.90 43.58 15.75
C ARG A 168 -30.27 44.99 15.37
N ALA A 169 -31.36 45.11 14.63
CA ALA A 169 -32.02 46.41 14.36
C ALA A 169 -32.76 46.90 15.60
N SER A 170 -33.27 48.14 15.55
CA SER A 170 -34.02 48.78 16.66
C SER A 170 -35.31 48.06 17.01
N ASP A 171 -35.92 47.33 16.07
CA ASP A 171 -37.10 46.48 16.27
C ASP A 171 -36.75 45.06 16.78
N GLY A 172 -35.48 44.76 17.06
CA GLY A 172 -35.01 43.48 17.54
C GLY A 172 -34.77 42.43 16.46
N SER A 173 -35.04 42.70 15.17
CA SER A 173 -34.76 41.80 14.07
C SER A 173 -33.27 41.64 13.82
N LEU A 174 -32.84 40.47 13.27
CA LEU A 174 -31.44 40.21 12.95
C LEU A 174 -31.04 40.92 11.64
N ILE A 175 -29.94 41.64 11.69
CA ILE A 175 -29.29 42.20 10.50
C ILE A 175 -28.38 41.08 9.93
N MET A 176 -28.72 40.55 8.75
CA MET A 176 -28.09 39.39 8.16
C MET A 176 -27.24 39.78 6.94
N GLN A 177 -26.08 39.18 6.85
CA GLN A 177 -25.22 39.24 5.66
C GLN A 177 -25.11 37.86 5.04
N GLU A 178 -25.42 37.74 3.76
CA GLU A 178 -25.17 36.51 3.00
C GLU A 178 -23.65 36.32 2.81
N THR A 179 -23.13 35.19 3.28
CA THR A 179 -21.69 34.85 3.19
C THR A 179 -21.43 33.78 2.13
N VAL A 180 -22.41 32.95 1.85
CA VAL A 180 -22.34 31.91 0.80
C VAL A 180 -23.64 31.95 0.00
N GLN A 181 -23.52 32.11 -1.30
CA GLN A 181 -24.66 32.10 -2.21
C GLN A 181 -25.19 30.69 -2.45
N GLU A 182 -26.49 30.58 -2.59
CA GLU A 182 -27.14 29.34 -2.99
C GLU A 182 -26.68 28.92 -4.39
N LYS A 183 -26.38 27.60 -4.55
CA LYS A 183 -26.15 27.00 -5.86
C LYS A 183 -27.21 25.95 -6.13
N LYS A 184 -27.66 25.90 -7.37
CA LYS A 184 -28.59 24.87 -7.84
C LYS A 184 -28.05 23.47 -7.53
N ALA A 185 -28.97 22.56 -7.22
CA ALA A 185 -28.62 21.17 -6.99
C ALA A 185 -27.86 20.59 -8.19
N SER A 186 -26.76 19.90 -7.93
CA SER A 186 -25.96 19.21 -8.94
C SER A 186 -26.02 17.71 -8.73
N TYR A 187 -25.91 16.96 -9.83
CA TYR A 187 -25.84 15.52 -9.80
C TYR A 187 -24.53 15.08 -10.45
N SER A 188 -23.81 14.22 -9.78
CA SER A 188 -22.61 13.58 -10.33
C SER A 188 -22.65 12.07 -10.06
N LYS A 189 -22.11 11.30 -10.99
CA LYS A 189 -21.93 9.86 -10.87
C LYS A 189 -20.52 9.46 -11.27
N SER A 190 -20.00 8.44 -10.65
CA SER A 190 -18.73 7.81 -10.99
C SER A 190 -18.88 6.30 -10.94
N THR A 191 -18.32 5.62 -11.90
CA THR A 191 -18.28 4.16 -11.95
C THR A 191 -16.85 3.72 -12.20
N ARG A 192 -16.42 2.71 -11.46
CA ARG A 192 -15.12 2.06 -11.65
C ARG A 192 -15.33 0.56 -11.69
N GLN A 193 -14.68 -0.11 -12.63
CA GLN A 193 -14.71 -1.56 -12.73
C GLN A 193 -13.30 -2.11 -12.85
N TYR A 194 -13.04 -3.13 -12.05
CA TYR A 194 -11.83 -3.95 -12.12
C TYR A 194 -12.23 -5.38 -12.40
N ARG A 195 -11.50 -6.05 -13.30
CA ARG A 195 -11.62 -7.47 -13.57
C ARG A 195 -10.25 -8.11 -13.66
N LYS A 196 -10.15 -9.35 -13.22
CA LYS A 196 -8.93 -10.14 -13.34
C LYS A 196 -9.27 -11.59 -13.71
N TYR A 197 -8.62 -12.07 -14.75
CA TYR A 197 -8.53 -13.48 -15.06
C TYR A 197 -7.19 -14.01 -14.56
N HIS A 198 -7.22 -15.16 -13.95
CA HIS A 198 -6.01 -15.80 -13.45
C HIS A 198 -6.10 -17.29 -13.75
N PHE A 199 -5.05 -17.82 -14.36
CA PHE A 199 -4.90 -19.25 -14.58
C PHE A 199 -3.56 -19.69 -13.98
N GLU A 200 -3.55 -20.83 -13.30
CA GLU A 200 -2.35 -21.41 -12.74
C GLU A 200 -2.34 -22.94 -12.86
N ALA A 201 -1.14 -23.48 -12.98
CA ALA A 201 -0.89 -24.91 -12.91
C ALA A 201 0.26 -25.18 -11.95
N THR A 202 0.07 -26.09 -11.03
CA THR A 202 1.06 -26.45 -10.01
C THR A 202 1.29 -27.96 -10.05
N LEU A 203 2.51 -28.36 -10.33
CA LEU A 203 2.97 -29.74 -10.23
C LEU A 203 3.77 -29.89 -8.96
N ASN A 204 3.31 -30.74 -8.04
CA ASN A 204 3.95 -31.03 -6.78
C ASN A 204 4.43 -32.47 -6.75
N TYR A 205 5.64 -32.66 -6.28
CA TYR A 205 6.22 -33.96 -5.98
C TYR A 205 6.74 -33.94 -4.55
N ASP A 206 6.33 -34.90 -3.73
CA ASP A 206 6.79 -35.06 -2.35
C ASP A 206 7.00 -36.54 -2.06
N ARG A 207 8.24 -36.89 -1.65
CA ARG A 207 8.58 -38.27 -1.37
C ARG A 207 9.67 -38.40 -0.33
N LEU A 208 9.50 -39.36 0.55
CA LEU A 208 10.54 -39.86 1.44
C LEU A 208 11.17 -41.11 0.83
N PHE A 209 12.46 -41.05 0.50
CA PHE A 209 13.25 -42.17 0.02
C PHE A 209 13.98 -42.81 1.20
N GLY A 210 13.65 -44.08 1.46
CA GLY A 210 14.08 -44.73 2.70
C GLY A 210 13.51 -44.03 3.92
N THR A 211 14.34 -43.89 4.97
CA THR A 211 14.02 -43.17 6.20
C THR A 211 14.65 -41.78 6.26
N ASP A 212 15.65 -41.53 5.42
CA ASP A 212 16.64 -40.46 5.62
C ASP A 212 16.55 -39.34 4.59
N HIS A 213 15.96 -39.57 3.41
CA HIS A 213 16.02 -38.63 2.30
C HIS A 213 14.63 -38.09 1.97
N ARG A 214 14.31 -36.92 2.49
CA ARG A 214 13.08 -36.18 2.16
C ARG A 214 13.32 -35.29 0.95
N THR A 215 12.53 -35.46 -0.09
CA THR A 215 12.62 -34.65 -1.32
C THR A 215 11.26 -34.10 -1.66
N SER A 216 11.20 -32.80 -1.92
CA SER A 216 10.01 -32.14 -2.47
C SER A 216 10.39 -31.26 -3.65
N ALA A 217 9.57 -31.26 -4.69
CA ALA A 217 9.72 -30.39 -5.84
C ALA A 217 8.36 -29.78 -6.21
N LEU A 218 8.39 -28.53 -6.60
CA LEU A 218 7.23 -27.80 -7.09
C LEU A 218 7.60 -27.08 -8.36
N VAL A 219 6.73 -27.18 -9.37
CA VAL A 219 6.76 -26.32 -10.56
C VAL A 219 5.42 -25.62 -10.63
N TYR A 220 5.48 -24.31 -10.74
CA TYR A 220 4.31 -23.43 -10.77
C TYR A 220 4.36 -22.58 -12.03
N TYR A 221 3.30 -22.62 -12.82
CA TYR A 221 3.07 -21.73 -13.95
C TYR A 221 1.85 -20.87 -13.71
N TYR A 222 1.90 -19.60 -14.06
CA TYR A 222 0.74 -18.74 -14.03
C TYR A 222 0.69 -17.75 -15.18
N ILE A 223 -0.53 -17.34 -15.52
CA ILE A 223 -0.84 -16.22 -16.40
C ILE A 223 -2.01 -15.44 -15.82
N SER A 224 -1.94 -14.13 -15.87
CA SER A 224 -3.03 -13.25 -15.41
C SER A 224 -3.21 -12.07 -16.36
N ASP A 225 -4.46 -11.65 -16.51
CA ASP A 225 -4.90 -10.45 -17.25
C ASP A 225 -5.81 -9.66 -16.34
N SER A 226 -5.48 -8.39 -16.07
CA SER A 226 -6.28 -7.51 -15.25
C SER A 226 -6.52 -6.19 -15.95
N LYS A 227 -7.73 -5.64 -15.81
CA LYS A 227 -8.12 -4.35 -16.36
C LYS A 227 -8.86 -3.54 -15.31
N ASP A 228 -8.45 -2.29 -15.14
CA ASP A 228 -9.11 -1.29 -14.32
C ASP A 228 -9.61 -0.16 -15.23
N THR A 229 -10.89 0.22 -15.11
CA THR A 229 -11.46 1.29 -15.93
C THR A 229 -11.08 2.68 -15.45
N ASP A 230 -10.66 2.85 -14.20
CA ASP A 230 -10.19 4.13 -13.67
C ASP A 230 -8.84 4.53 -14.26
N ASP A 231 -8.01 3.55 -14.55
CA ASP A 231 -6.71 3.77 -15.18
C ASP A 231 -6.84 4.08 -16.69
N ALA A 232 -8.05 3.90 -17.24
CA ALA A 232 -8.33 4.06 -18.68
C ALA A 232 -8.51 5.53 -19.11
N THR A 233 -7.64 6.43 -18.67
CA THR A 233 -7.64 7.85 -19.06
C THR A 233 -6.96 8.11 -20.41
N SER A 234 -6.33 7.09 -20.98
CA SER A 234 -5.68 7.12 -22.29
C SER A 234 -5.74 5.76 -22.97
N ASN A 235 -5.49 5.70 -24.28
CA ASN A 235 -5.41 4.44 -25.03
C ASN A 235 -4.41 3.47 -24.43
N LEU A 236 -3.27 3.93 -23.90
CA LEU A 236 -2.24 3.10 -23.28
C LEU A 236 -2.71 2.55 -21.92
N SER A 237 -3.37 3.36 -21.11
CA SER A 237 -3.86 2.93 -19.81
C SER A 237 -5.07 2.00 -19.90
N ALA A 238 -5.79 2.02 -21.04
CA ALA A 238 -6.90 1.12 -21.31
C ALA A 238 -6.46 -0.33 -21.64
N ILE A 239 -5.17 -0.56 -21.93
CA ILE A 239 -4.63 -1.90 -22.20
C ILE A 239 -4.60 -2.70 -20.90
N PRO A 240 -5.09 -3.96 -20.87
CA PRO A 240 -5.00 -4.81 -19.69
C PRO A 240 -3.56 -4.99 -19.21
N LEU A 241 -3.37 -5.14 -17.90
CA LEU A 241 -2.08 -5.46 -17.30
C LEU A 241 -1.91 -6.99 -17.26
N ARG A 242 -0.88 -7.50 -17.90
CA ARG A 242 -0.64 -8.92 -18.06
C ARG A 242 0.66 -9.35 -17.43
N TYR A 243 0.61 -10.49 -16.77
CA TYR A 243 1.75 -11.17 -16.18
C TYR A 243 1.72 -12.64 -16.55
N GLN A 244 2.89 -13.20 -16.75
CA GLN A 244 3.06 -14.66 -16.81
C GLN A 244 4.41 -15.04 -16.21
N GLY A 245 4.49 -16.27 -15.72
CA GLY A 245 5.74 -16.73 -15.16
C GLY A 245 5.76 -18.22 -14.84
N VAL A 246 6.97 -18.70 -14.68
CA VAL A 246 7.27 -20.03 -14.16
C VAL A 246 8.10 -19.86 -12.89
N SER A 247 7.76 -20.60 -11.86
CA SER A 247 8.57 -20.70 -10.65
C SER A 247 8.80 -22.17 -10.32
N SER A 248 9.95 -22.48 -9.76
CA SER A 248 10.26 -23.81 -9.28
C SER A 248 10.89 -23.75 -7.91
N ARG A 249 10.58 -24.73 -7.09
CA ARG A 249 11.19 -24.96 -5.80
C ARG A 249 11.61 -26.41 -5.69
N PHE A 250 12.81 -26.64 -5.22
CA PHE A 250 13.32 -27.96 -4.87
C PHE A 250 13.82 -27.93 -3.44
N THR A 251 13.31 -28.86 -2.62
CA THR A 251 13.80 -29.01 -1.25
C THR A 251 14.32 -30.42 -1.02
N TYR A 252 15.39 -30.50 -0.26
CA TYR A 252 16.00 -31.76 0.13
C TYR A 252 16.39 -31.74 1.60
N GLY A 253 16.02 -32.77 2.32
CA GLY A 253 16.39 -32.99 3.70
C GLY A 253 17.07 -34.34 3.86
N TYR A 254 18.24 -34.33 4.49
CA TYR A 254 18.95 -35.55 4.87
C TYR A 254 18.87 -35.72 6.39
N LYS A 255 18.19 -36.78 6.84
CA LYS A 255 17.93 -37.09 8.25
C LYS A 255 17.30 -35.93 9.03
N ASP A 256 16.58 -35.03 8.33
CA ASP A 256 16.06 -33.76 8.85
C ASP A 256 17.14 -32.90 9.57
N THR A 257 18.43 -33.27 9.41
CA THR A 257 19.59 -32.60 9.97
C THR A 257 20.21 -31.60 9.01
N TYR A 258 20.31 -31.96 7.72
CA TYR A 258 20.80 -31.09 6.66
C TYR A 258 19.67 -30.76 5.72
N LEU A 259 19.44 -29.49 5.50
CA LEU A 259 18.32 -28.99 4.71
C LEU A 259 18.84 -28.12 3.56
N LEU A 260 18.34 -28.34 2.37
CA LEU A 260 18.61 -27.55 1.18
C LEU A 260 17.27 -27.10 0.59
N ASP A 261 17.20 -25.84 0.21
CA ASP A 261 16.06 -25.26 -0.52
C ASP A 261 16.60 -24.43 -1.68
N VAL A 262 16.21 -24.75 -2.91
CA VAL A 262 16.59 -24.05 -4.13
C VAL A 262 15.33 -23.60 -4.83
N ASN A 263 15.25 -22.29 -5.11
CA ASN A 263 14.11 -21.71 -5.79
C ASN A 263 14.58 -20.89 -7.00
N PHE A 264 13.73 -20.79 -8.00
CA PHE A 264 13.86 -19.74 -9.00
C PHE A 264 12.48 -19.28 -9.48
N GLY A 265 12.40 -18.02 -9.85
CA GLY A 265 11.28 -17.41 -10.56
C GLY A 265 11.76 -16.87 -11.90
N TYR A 266 11.00 -17.14 -12.96
CA TYR A 266 11.16 -16.55 -14.27
C TYR A 266 9.84 -15.90 -14.66
N THR A 267 9.76 -14.58 -14.51
CA THR A 267 8.53 -13.81 -14.61
C THR A 267 8.62 -12.74 -15.67
N GLY A 268 7.58 -12.63 -16.50
CA GLY A 268 7.44 -11.61 -17.55
C GLY A 268 6.48 -10.50 -17.16
N SER A 269 6.85 -9.26 -17.49
CA SER A 269 6.02 -8.06 -17.34
C SER A 269 6.02 -7.25 -18.63
N GLU A 270 4.84 -6.77 -19.02
CA GLU A 270 4.67 -5.89 -20.19
C GLU A 270 5.16 -4.45 -19.95
N ASN A 271 5.55 -4.10 -18.72
CA ASN A 271 6.15 -2.80 -18.42
C ASN A 271 7.53 -2.62 -19.07
N PHE A 272 8.13 -3.69 -19.54
CA PHE A 272 9.42 -3.68 -20.22
C PHE A 272 9.26 -3.93 -21.73
N GLN A 273 10.16 -3.35 -22.52
CA GLN A 273 10.14 -3.53 -23.97
C GLN A 273 10.34 -5.00 -24.36
N PRO A 274 9.85 -5.40 -25.55
CA PRO A 274 10.09 -6.74 -26.09
C PRO A 274 11.58 -7.12 -26.05
N GLY A 275 11.87 -8.34 -25.58
CA GLY A 275 13.22 -8.83 -25.37
C GLY A 275 13.81 -8.58 -23.96
N ARG A 276 13.20 -7.69 -23.15
CA ARG A 276 13.61 -7.42 -21.75
C ARG A 276 12.50 -7.67 -20.72
N GLN A 277 11.39 -8.23 -21.17
CA GLN A 277 10.20 -8.44 -20.35
C GLN A 277 10.42 -9.43 -19.20
N TYR A 278 11.31 -10.40 -19.37
CA TYR A 278 11.50 -11.48 -18.42
C TYR A 278 12.67 -11.24 -17.47
N GLY A 279 12.41 -11.44 -16.18
CA GLY A 279 13.39 -11.44 -15.11
C GLY A 279 13.62 -12.84 -14.54
N PHE A 280 14.88 -13.19 -14.25
CA PHE A 280 15.26 -14.42 -13.58
C PHE A 280 15.73 -14.13 -12.14
N PHE A 281 15.12 -14.81 -11.16
CA PHE A 281 15.29 -14.55 -9.75
C PHE A 281 15.55 -15.85 -8.98
N PRO A 282 16.82 -16.30 -8.92
CA PRO A 282 17.18 -17.49 -8.16
C PRO A 282 17.36 -17.20 -6.67
N SER A 283 17.16 -18.23 -5.85
CA SER A 283 17.52 -18.21 -4.43
C SER A 283 17.91 -19.60 -3.93
N VAL A 284 18.76 -19.64 -2.93
CA VAL A 284 19.20 -20.86 -2.24
C VAL A 284 19.16 -20.62 -0.73
N ALA A 285 18.73 -21.64 0.01
CA ALA A 285 18.82 -21.64 1.46
C ALA A 285 19.36 -22.99 1.94
N LEU A 286 20.18 -22.90 2.99
CA LEU A 286 20.75 -24.03 3.69
C LEU A 286 20.29 -24.01 5.15
N GLY A 287 20.03 -25.18 5.69
CA GLY A 287 19.68 -25.35 7.10
C GLY A 287 20.47 -26.50 7.71
N TRP A 288 20.89 -26.31 8.94
CA TRP A 288 21.54 -27.34 9.74
C TRP A 288 20.88 -27.44 11.11
N VAL A 289 20.53 -28.66 11.51
CA VAL A 289 19.88 -28.97 12.78
C VAL A 289 20.83 -29.78 13.64
N PRO A 290 21.74 -29.14 14.43
CA PRO A 290 22.74 -29.83 15.27
C PRO A 290 22.11 -30.81 16.24
N THR A 291 20.94 -30.49 16.79
CA THR A 291 20.18 -31.36 17.68
C THR A 291 19.70 -32.68 17.06
N GLY A 292 19.85 -32.86 15.76
CA GLY A 292 19.68 -34.15 15.11
C GLY A 292 20.74 -35.21 15.49
N TYR A 293 21.89 -34.79 16.08
CA TYR A 293 22.92 -35.69 16.54
C TYR A 293 22.74 -36.10 18.01
N LYS A 294 22.81 -37.40 18.28
CA LYS A 294 22.67 -37.94 19.66
C LYS A 294 23.68 -37.34 20.63
N PHE A 295 24.95 -37.17 20.20
CA PHE A 295 25.98 -36.61 21.08
C PHE A 295 25.65 -35.16 21.53
N ILE A 296 24.98 -34.36 20.69
CA ILE A 296 24.54 -33.00 21.04
C ILE A 296 23.45 -33.07 22.10
N GLN A 297 22.46 -33.94 21.90
CA GLN A 297 21.34 -34.14 22.82
C GLN A 297 21.83 -34.64 24.20
N GLU A 298 22.81 -35.54 24.20
CA GLU A 298 23.41 -36.09 25.43
C GLU A 298 24.30 -35.07 26.17
N THR A 299 25.06 -34.25 25.39
CA THR A 299 25.96 -33.23 25.97
C THR A 299 25.22 -32.00 26.47
N PHE A 300 24.13 -31.62 25.79
CA PHE A 300 23.34 -30.42 26.10
C PHE A 300 21.87 -30.78 26.31
N PRO A 301 21.49 -31.48 27.39
CA PRO A 301 20.12 -31.95 27.61
C PRO A 301 19.08 -30.81 27.78
N TRP A 302 19.53 -29.58 28.00
CA TRP A 302 18.69 -28.38 28.07
C TRP A 302 18.37 -27.78 26.69
N LEU A 303 19.02 -28.25 25.62
CA LEU A 303 18.86 -27.80 24.24
C LEU A 303 17.97 -28.79 23.48
N ASP A 304 16.66 -28.53 23.47
CA ASP A 304 15.68 -29.43 22.84
C ASP A 304 15.75 -29.37 21.31
N TYR A 305 15.98 -28.17 20.75
CA TYR A 305 16.07 -27.96 19.33
C TYR A 305 16.99 -26.77 19.03
N LEU A 306 17.82 -26.93 18.01
CA LEU A 306 18.61 -25.85 17.44
C LEU A 306 18.65 -26.03 15.92
N LYS A 307 18.36 -24.94 15.19
CA LYS A 307 18.51 -24.87 13.75
C LYS A 307 19.22 -23.59 13.38
N ILE A 308 20.23 -23.72 12.55
CA ILE A 308 20.96 -22.60 11.95
C ILE A 308 20.61 -22.61 10.47
N ARG A 309 20.24 -21.46 9.93
CA ARG A 309 19.87 -21.32 8.52
C ARG A 309 20.52 -20.11 7.89
N ALA A 310 20.89 -20.26 6.63
CA ALA A 310 21.39 -19.17 5.81
C ALA A 310 20.67 -19.17 4.48
N SER A 311 20.33 -17.99 3.95
CA SER A 311 19.74 -17.86 2.63
C SER A 311 20.34 -16.71 1.84
N TYR A 312 20.39 -16.89 0.53
CA TYR A 312 20.84 -15.90 -0.42
C TYR A 312 19.97 -15.98 -1.68
N GLY A 313 19.45 -14.85 -2.14
CA GLY A 313 18.59 -14.86 -3.30
C GLY A 313 18.33 -13.48 -3.87
N SER A 314 17.71 -13.47 -5.05
CA SER A 314 17.28 -12.24 -5.71
C SER A 314 15.77 -12.19 -5.88
N VAL A 315 15.22 -10.97 -5.79
CA VAL A 315 13.81 -10.67 -6.04
C VAL A 315 13.74 -9.51 -7.04
N GLY A 316 12.82 -9.60 -7.99
CA GLY A 316 12.55 -8.54 -8.97
C GLY A 316 11.35 -7.70 -8.60
N ASN A 317 11.41 -6.43 -9.01
CA ASN A 317 10.27 -5.51 -8.99
C ASN A 317 10.11 -4.89 -10.37
N ASP A 318 8.89 -5.00 -10.93
CA ASP A 318 8.51 -4.41 -12.23
C ASP A 318 7.58 -3.20 -12.06
N ARG A 319 7.07 -2.96 -10.85
CA ARG A 319 6.22 -1.81 -10.53
C ARG A 319 7.10 -0.59 -10.28
N ILE A 320 7.54 0.01 -11.38
CA ILE A 320 8.58 1.02 -11.40
C ILE A 320 7.98 2.42 -11.22
N THR A 321 6.81 2.65 -11.79
CA THR A 321 6.03 3.90 -11.67
C THR A 321 4.54 3.59 -11.82
N ASP A 322 3.69 4.59 -11.61
CA ASP A 322 2.27 4.52 -11.99
C ASP A 322 2.05 4.67 -13.50
N VAL A 323 3.15 4.78 -14.27
CA VAL A 323 3.13 4.94 -15.73
C VAL A 323 3.20 3.58 -16.41
N ARG A 324 2.21 3.30 -17.28
CA ARG A 324 2.20 2.10 -18.13
C ARG A 324 3.14 2.27 -19.32
N PHE A 325 3.83 1.18 -19.68
CA PHE A 325 4.76 1.14 -20.83
C PHE A 325 5.75 2.30 -20.83
N PRO A 326 6.56 2.46 -19.76
CA PRO A 326 7.46 3.60 -19.62
C PRO A 326 8.55 3.68 -20.68
N TYR A 327 8.76 2.60 -21.46
CA TYR A 327 9.69 2.54 -22.57
C TYR A 327 9.16 3.20 -23.86
N LEU A 328 7.85 3.56 -23.92
CA LEU A 328 7.27 4.21 -25.08
C LEU A 328 7.35 5.74 -24.96
N THR A 329 7.87 6.38 -26.01
CA THR A 329 7.73 7.83 -26.18
C THR A 329 6.26 8.15 -26.44
N LYS A 330 5.74 9.18 -25.76
CA LYS A 330 4.36 9.62 -25.90
C LYS A 330 4.31 11.03 -26.48
N VAL A 331 3.56 11.17 -27.52
CA VAL A 331 3.21 12.45 -28.12
C VAL A 331 1.71 12.71 -27.96
N ASN A 332 1.32 13.95 -27.76
CA ASN A 332 -0.07 14.36 -27.72
C ASN A 332 -0.29 15.46 -28.77
N GLU A 333 -1.43 15.39 -29.41
CA GLU A 333 -1.98 16.53 -30.16
C GLU A 333 -2.53 17.55 -29.17
N GLY A 334 -2.25 18.81 -29.40
CA GLY A 334 -2.71 19.90 -28.56
C GLY A 334 -2.93 21.17 -29.36
N THR A 335 -3.66 22.10 -28.76
CA THR A 335 -3.83 23.43 -29.32
C THR A 335 -2.56 24.23 -29.02
N GLY A 336 -1.85 24.62 -30.07
CA GLY A 336 -0.67 25.49 -29.97
C GLY A 336 -1.06 26.96 -29.86
N SER A 337 -0.10 27.81 -30.23
CA SER A 337 -0.32 29.26 -30.28
C SER A 337 -1.32 29.63 -31.35
N THR A 338 -2.08 30.70 -31.11
CA THR A 338 -2.95 31.29 -32.10
C THR A 338 -2.12 32.13 -33.09
N TRP A 339 -2.21 31.84 -34.35
CA TRP A 339 -1.57 32.60 -35.43
C TRP A 339 -2.61 33.21 -36.32
N GLY A 340 -2.63 34.51 -36.47
CA GLY A 340 -3.59 35.22 -37.32
C GLY A 340 -5.06 34.98 -36.95
N GLY A 341 -5.36 34.73 -35.66
CA GLY A 341 -6.71 34.43 -35.19
C GLY A 341 -7.14 32.96 -35.34
N THR A 342 -6.27 32.10 -35.88
CA THR A 342 -6.53 30.66 -36.03
C THR A 342 -5.71 29.86 -35.03
N ASN A 343 -6.34 28.94 -34.30
CA ASN A 343 -5.64 28.01 -33.46
C ASN A 343 -4.88 26.99 -34.31
N ILE A 344 -3.60 26.85 -34.08
CA ILE A 344 -2.75 25.87 -34.76
C ILE A 344 -2.67 24.62 -33.90
N GLU A 345 -2.98 23.47 -34.50
CA GLU A 345 -2.74 22.16 -33.86
C GLU A 345 -1.24 21.88 -33.89
N ILE A 346 -0.73 21.46 -32.74
CA ILE A 346 0.67 21.08 -32.57
C ILE A 346 0.78 19.68 -32.02
N ILE A 347 1.88 19.00 -32.36
CA ILE A 347 2.26 17.74 -31.76
C ILE A 347 3.32 18.03 -30.70
N ASN A 348 3.01 17.71 -29.45
CA ASN A 348 3.93 17.85 -28.31
C ASN A 348 4.38 16.48 -27.84
N GLU A 349 5.67 16.31 -27.66
CA GLU A 349 6.20 15.19 -26.91
C GLU A 349 5.94 15.40 -25.43
N THR A 350 5.23 14.46 -24.80
CA THR A 350 4.86 14.56 -23.38
C THR A 350 5.68 13.63 -22.49
N ARG A 351 6.36 12.65 -23.10
CA ARG A 351 7.23 11.71 -22.40
C ARG A 351 8.22 11.09 -23.38
N ILE A 352 9.49 11.10 -23.01
CA ILE A 352 10.52 10.33 -23.69
C ILE A 352 10.53 8.91 -23.15
N GLY A 353 10.47 7.93 -24.02
CA GLY A 353 10.56 6.52 -23.68
C GLY A 353 11.95 6.16 -23.13
N ALA A 354 11.98 5.27 -22.17
CA ALA A 354 13.22 4.79 -21.55
C ALA A 354 13.60 3.42 -22.12
N ASP A 355 14.43 3.39 -23.16
CA ASP A 355 14.76 2.18 -23.96
C ASP A 355 15.49 1.09 -23.18
N ASN A 356 16.15 1.45 -22.07
CA ASN A 356 17.03 0.55 -21.32
C ASN A 356 16.45 0.08 -19.99
N LEU A 357 15.12 0.17 -19.83
CA LEU A 357 14.48 -0.26 -18.60
C LEU A 357 14.65 -1.76 -18.36
N ALA A 358 14.96 -2.09 -17.12
CA ALA A 358 15.11 -3.43 -16.63
C ALA A 358 14.44 -3.58 -15.26
N TRP A 359 14.26 -4.82 -14.83
CA TRP A 359 13.78 -5.14 -13.50
C TRP A 359 14.67 -4.52 -12.42
N GLU A 360 14.09 -3.85 -11.44
CA GLU A 360 14.81 -3.59 -10.19
C GLU A 360 15.13 -4.93 -9.53
N LYS A 361 16.35 -5.09 -9.02
CA LYS A 361 16.76 -6.32 -8.33
C LYS A 361 17.14 -6.03 -6.89
N ALA A 362 16.49 -6.74 -5.97
CA ALA A 362 16.89 -6.80 -4.57
C ALA A 362 17.60 -8.12 -4.31
N ILE A 363 18.87 -8.05 -3.89
CA ILE A 363 19.66 -9.19 -3.45
C ILE A 363 19.53 -9.25 -1.93
N LYS A 364 19.05 -10.38 -1.43
CA LYS A 364 18.74 -10.59 -0.01
C LYS A 364 19.63 -11.69 0.54
N SER A 365 20.24 -11.40 1.69
CA SER A 365 21.01 -12.35 2.50
C SER A 365 20.42 -12.41 3.90
N ASN A 366 20.24 -13.58 4.44
CA ASN A 366 19.71 -13.78 5.76
C ASN A 366 20.48 -14.91 6.47
N LEU A 367 20.79 -14.71 7.75
CA LEU A 367 21.30 -15.72 8.67
C LEU A 367 20.35 -15.78 9.86
N GLY A 368 19.77 -16.95 10.12
CA GLY A 368 18.80 -17.16 11.17
C GLY A 368 19.22 -18.29 12.13
N ILE A 369 18.84 -18.13 13.39
CA ILE A 369 18.99 -19.13 14.44
C ILE A 369 17.63 -19.33 15.07
N GLU A 370 17.18 -20.58 15.16
CA GLU A 370 15.95 -20.99 15.81
C GLU A 370 16.30 -21.97 16.94
N GLY A 371 15.78 -21.77 18.13
CA GLY A 371 16.09 -22.63 19.26
C GLY A 371 14.92 -22.86 20.19
N LYS A 372 14.88 -24.07 20.77
CA LYS A 372 14.00 -24.43 21.89
C LYS A 372 14.83 -24.99 23.03
N LEU A 373 14.58 -24.50 24.21
CA LEU A 373 15.37 -24.80 25.42
C LEU A 373 14.47 -25.18 26.58
N PHE A 374 15.05 -25.96 27.51
CA PHE A 374 14.45 -26.27 28.80
C PHE A 374 13.11 -26.98 28.71
N ASN A 375 13.06 -28.09 27.96
CA ASN A 375 11.83 -28.86 27.66
C ASN A 375 10.77 -27.99 26.94
N ASN A 376 11.21 -27.28 25.90
CA ASN A 376 10.39 -26.37 25.11
C ASN A 376 9.77 -25.19 25.88
N LYS A 377 10.28 -24.86 27.08
CA LYS A 377 9.80 -23.70 27.85
C LYS A 377 10.20 -22.37 27.19
N LEU A 378 11.38 -22.31 26.62
CA LEU A 378 11.88 -21.15 25.91
C LEU A 378 12.01 -21.46 24.42
N ASP A 379 11.32 -20.71 23.58
CA ASP A 379 11.37 -20.74 22.13
C ASP A 379 11.86 -19.39 21.62
N PHE A 380 12.83 -19.37 20.72
CA PHE A 380 13.31 -18.13 20.11
C PHE A 380 13.68 -18.30 18.65
N VAL A 381 13.51 -17.23 17.90
CA VAL A 381 13.99 -17.06 16.52
C VAL A 381 14.68 -15.72 16.43
N VAL A 382 15.89 -15.70 15.87
CA VAL A 382 16.66 -14.47 15.62
C VAL A 382 17.19 -14.52 14.20
N ASP A 383 16.95 -13.47 13.46
CA ASP A 383 17.39 -13.27 12.08
C ASP A 383 18.27 -12.03 11.96
N ILE A 384 19.33 -12.13 11.18
CA ILE A 384 20.15 -11.00 10.74
C ILE A 384 20.04 -10.95 9.23
N PHE A 385 19.69 -9.79 8.68
CA PHE A 385 19.48 -9.64 7.26
C PHE A 385 20.27 -8.48 6.65
N HIS A 386 20.58 -8.64 5.38
CA HIS A 386 21.15 -7.59 4.53
C HIS A 386 20.50 -7.64 3.16
N ASP A 387 19.95 -6.52 2.73
CA ASP A 387 19.30 -6.33 1.44
C ASP A 387 20.04 -5.26 0.63
N GLN A 388 20.36 -5.59 -0.61
CA GLN A 388 20.95 -4.68 -1.58
C GLN A 388 19.99 -4.52 -2.75
N ARG A 389 19.39 -3.34 -2.90
CA ARG A 389 18.51 -3.01 -4.03
C ARG A 389 19.30 -2.23 -5.07
N ASN A 390 19.28 -2.72 -6.30
CA ASN A 390 19.98 -2.15 -7.45
C ASN A 390 19.01 -1.86 -8.59
N GLY A 391 19.34 -0.86 -9.40
CA GLY A 391 18.53 -0.48 -10.53
C GLY A 391 17.19 0.09 -10.13
N ILE A 392 17.11 0.83 -9.01
CA ILE A 392 15.90 1.54 -8.63
C ILE A 392 15.59 2.56 -9.71
N PHE A 393 14.35 2.55 -10.13
CA PHE A 393 13.87 3.37 -11.21
C PHE A 393 13.67 4.81 -10.74
N GLN A 394 14.27 5.74 -11.47
CA GLN A 394 14.21 7.17 -11.18
C GLN A 394 14.05 7.97 -12.47
N GLN A 395 13.38 9.11 -12.37
CA GLN A 395 13.50 10.14 -13.39
C GLN A 395 14.90 10.76 -13.31
N ARG A 396 15.59 10.87 -14.47
CA ARG A 396 16.90 11.50 -14.53
C ARG A 396 16.80 12.96 -14.12
N VAL A 397 17.77 13.45 -13.38
CA VAL A 397 17.83 14.85 -12.92
C VAL A 397 18.96 15.61 -13.62
N GLN A 398 20.04 14.91 -13.97
CA GLN A 398 21.22 15.48 -14.58
C GLN A 398 21.13 15.49 -16.13
N VAL A 399 19.99 15.90 -16.67
CA VAL A 399 19.83 16.12 -18.12
C VAL A 399 19.96 17.62 -18.36
N PRO A 400 20.95 18.07 -19.13
CA PRO A 400 21.12 19.50 -19.40
C PRO A 400 19.92 20.08 -20.16
N GLU A 401 19.48 21.28 -19.79
CA GLU A 401 18.33 21.95 -20.39
C GLU A 401 18.48 22.19 -21.89
N TYR A 402 19.71 22.39 -22.39
CA TYR A 402 19.97 22.58 -23.82
C TYR A 402 19.63 21.35 -24.71
N VAL A 403 19.42 20.17 -24.10
CA VAL A 403 18.92 18.99 -24.82
C VAL A 403 17.46 19.21 -25.27
N GLY A 404 16.73 20.13 -24.62
CA GLY A 404 15.41 20.55 -25.04
C GLY A 404 14.31 19.49 -24.81
N VAL A 405 14.50 18.55 -23.90
CA VAL A 405 13.50 17.54 -23.55
C VAL A 405 12.39 18.16 -22.71
N VAL A 406 11.14 17.84 -23.02
CA VAL A 406 9.96 18.32 -22.26
C VAL A 406 9.90 17.69 -20.87
N SER A 407 10.34 16.45 -20.76
CA SER A 407 10.39 15.69 -19.49
C SER A 407 11.62 14.79 -19.49
N ASN A 408 12.35 14.81 -18.39
CA ASN A 408 13.55 13.99 -18.27
C ASN A 408 13.18 12.49 -18.34
N PRO A 409 13.96 11.68 -19.07
CA PRO A 409 13.68 10.26 -19.21
C PRO A 409 13.91 9.53 -17.88
N TYR A 410 13.29 8.36 -17.76
CA TYR A 410 13.51 7.47 -16.63
C TYR A 410 14.67 6.51 -16.89
N ALA A 411 15.34 6.07 -15.82
CA ALA A 411 16.41 5.08 -15.90
C ALA A 411 16.54 4.27 -14.58
N ASN A 412 17.14 3.08 -14.66
CA ASN A 412 17.45 2.22 -13.52
C ASN A 412 18.79 2.61 -12.88
N VAL A 413 18.87 3.73 -12.19
CA VAL A 413 20.12 4.30 -11.65
C VAL A 413 20.27 4.20 -10.15
N GLY A 414 19.15 4.14 -9.42
CA GLY A 414 19.17 4.17 -7.97
C GLY A 414 19.71 2.89 -7.33
N LYS A 415 20.38 3.05 -6.19
CA LYS A 415 20.87 1.96 -5.34
C LYS A 415 20.62 2.25 -3.88
N MET A 416 20.17 1.27 -3.14
CA MET A 416 19.92 1.37 -1.72
C MET A 416 20.28 0.05 -1.03
N LYS A 417 20.77 0.13 0.20
CA LYS A 417 20.94 -1.03 1.07
C LYS A 417 20.12 -0.89 2.33
N SER A 418 19.66 -2.00 2.87
CA SER A 418 19.10 -2.10 4.20
C SER A 418 19.68 -3.31 4.93
N TYR A 419 19.80 -3.20 6.24
CA TYR A 419 20.31 -4.26 7.10
C TYR A 419 19.68 -4.14 8.47
N GLY A 420 19.60 -5.26 9.16
CA GLY A 420 18.99 -5.27 10.47
C GLY A 420 18.97 -6.64 11.10
N ALA A 421 18.29 -6.70 12.22
CA ALA A 421 17.98 -7.93 12.92
C ALA A 421 16.54 -7.89 13.41
N ASP A 422 15.89 -9.03 13.38
CA ASP A 422 14.58 -9.22 13.97
C ASP A 422 14.52 -10.56 14.73
N GLY A 423 13.52 -10.69 15.57
CA GLY A 423 13.35 -11.92 16.31
C GLY A 423 12.14 -11.93 17.21
N ASN A 424 11.82 -13.12 17.65
CA ASN A 424 10.82 -13.35 18.68
C ASN A 424 11.37 -14.29 19.76
N ILE A 425 10.81 -14.15 20.95
CA ILE A 425 11.08 -15.01 22.09
C ILE A 425 9.77 -15.31 22.79
N SER A 426 9.57 -16.55 23.15
CA SER A 426 8.41 -17.02 23.91
C SER A 426 8.87 -17.88 25.06
N PHE A 427 8.49 -17.52 26.27
CA PHE A 427 8.74 -18.31 27.48
C PHE A 427 7.41 -18.76 28.07
N THR A 428 7.27 -20.08 28.22
CA THR A 428 6.07 -20.71 28.80
C THR A 428 6.46 -21.49 30.03
N GLN A 429 5.79 -21.25 31.12
CA GLN A 429 6.02 -21.94 32.40
C GLN A 429 4.69 -22.29 33.06
N ASP A 430 4.49 -23.56 33.34
CA ASP A 430 3.45 -24.03 34.22
C ASP A 430 3.98 -24.01 35.66
N ILE A 431 3.27 -23.33 36.56
CA ILE A 431 3.63 -23.21 37.99
C ILE A 431 2.89 -24.27 38.79
N THR A 432 1.63 -24.50 38.45
CA THR A 432 0.78 -25.56 39.00
C THR A 432 0.02 -26.25 37.86
N PRO A 433 -0.63 -27.42 38.11
CA PRO A 433 -1.48 -28.04 37.08
C PRO A 433 -2.58 -27.13 36.51
N ASP A 434 -3.03 -26.15 37.30
CA ASP A 434 -4.14 -25.25 36.95
C ASP A 434 -3.67 -23.83 36.60
N PHE A 435 -2.39 -23.52 36.77
CA PHE A 435 -1.87 -22.18 36.52
C PHE A 435 -0.53 -22.20 35.79
N GLY A 436 -0.55 -21.66 34.57
CA GLY A 436 0.62 -21.41 33.75
C GLY A 436 0.62 -20.00 33.19
N PHE A 437 1.77 -19.53 32.74
CA PHE A 437 1.88 -18.26 32.02
C PHE A 437 2.77 -18.39 30.80
N THR A 438 2.50 -17.54 29.79
CA THR A 438 3.36 -17.40 28.61
C THR A 438 3.72 -15.94 28.45
N LEU A 439 5.03 -15.66 28.39
CA LEU A 439 5.59 -14.35 28.06
C LEU A 439 6.08 -14.37 26.63
N ARG A 440 5.67 -13.38 25.81
CA ARG A 440 6.12 -13.25 24.43
C ARG A 440 6.66 -11.86 24.19
N GLY A 441 7.78 -11.81 23.46
CA GLY A 441 8.39 -10.57 23.02
C GLY A 441 8.87 -10.69 21.58
N ASN A 442 8.84 -9.59 20.85
CA ASN A 442 9.41 -9.45 19.52
C ASN A 442 10.21 -8.17 19.45
N PHE A 443 11.26 -8.19 18.67
CA PHE A 443 12.06 -7.02 18.38
C PHE A 443 12.35 -6.95 16.90
N THR A 444 12.51 -5.73 16.40
CA THR A 444 12.97 -5.46 15.04
C THR A 444 13.85 -4.23 15.07
N TYR A 445 15.02 -4.34 14.47
CA TYR A 445 15.93 -3.24 14.23
C TYR A 445 16.28 -3.21 12.76
N SER A 446 16.06 -2.10 12.09
CA SER A 446 16.35 -1.94 10.67
C SER A 446 16.91 -0.56 10.38
N LYS A 447 17.95 -0.53 9.57
CA LYS A 447 18.50 0.69 8.98
C LYS A 447 18.58 0.54 7.47
N ASN A 448 18.28 1.63 6.76
CA ASN A 448 18.55 1.72 5.33
C ASN A 448 19.53 2.86 5.04
N LYS A 449 20.15 2.80 3.87
CA LYS A 449 21.07 3.81 3.37
C LYS A 449 20.95 3.90 1.86
N VAL A 450 20.69 5.10 1.38
CA VAL A 450 20.78 5.43 -0.04
C VAL A 450 22.24 5.41 -0.44
N GLN A 451 22.58 4.61 -1.44
CA GLN A 451 23.95 4.49 -1.95
C GLN A 451 24.16 5.30 -3.23
N ASN A 452 23.14 5.32 -4.08
CA ASN A 452 23.10 6.12 -5.29
C ASN A 452 21.66 6.57 -5.57
N TRP A 453 21.46 7.87 -5.51
CA TRP A 453 20.26 8.55 -5.95
C TRP A 453 20.69 9.70 -6.82
N GLU A 454 20.24 9.72 -8.08
CA GLU A 454 20.59 10.81 -8.96
C GLU A 454 19.87 12.07 -8.50
N GLN A 455 20.65 13.10 -8.20
CA GLN A 455 20.19 14.38 -7.70
C GLN A 455 20.98 15.52 -8.36
N ALA A 456 20.42 16.73 -8.37
CA ALA A 456 21.14 17.93 -8.77
C ALA A 456 22.34 18.16 -7.84
N TYR A 457 23.31 18.92 -8.29
CA TYR A 457 24.41 19.36 -7.42
C TYR A 457 23.83 20.13 -6.23
N LEU A 458 24.26 19.76 -5.05
CA LEU A 458 23.90 20.41 -3.80
C LEU A 458 25.17 20.97 -3.17
N GLU A 459 25.12 22.20 -2.71
CA GLU A 459 26.28 22.92 -2.18
C GLU A 459 26.82 22.25 -0.91
N TYR A 460 25.91 21.73 -0.08
CA TYR A 460 26.27 21.17 1.21
C TYR A 460 25.98 19.65 1.28
N PRO A 461 26.94 18.84 1.78
CA PRO A 461 26.79 17.39 1.87
C PRO A 461 25.60 16.92 2.74
N TYR A 462 25.19 17.71 3.72
CA TYR A 462 24.03 17.35 4.58
C TYR A 462 22.69 17.49 3.87
N LEU A 463 22.65 18.15 2.72
CA LEU A 463 21.45 18.22 1.85
C LEU A 463 21.34 17.03 0.91
N GLU A 464 22.41 16.26 0.71
CA GLU A 464 22.42 15.11 -0.20
C GLU A 464 21.48 14.00 0.27
N TYR A 465 20.85 13.28 -0.69
CA TYR A 465 20.14 12.03 -0.43
C TYR A 465 21.10 10.87 -0.20
N ASN A 466 22.22 10.87 -0.92
CA ASN A 466 23.23 9.82 -0.84
C ASN A 466 23.85 9.77 0.55
N ASN A 467 24.11 8.55 1.01
CA ASN A 467 24.65 8.26 2.33
C ASN A 467 23.72 8.44 3.54
N PHE A 468 22.51 8.92 3.35
CA PHE A 468 21.48 9.05 4.38
C PHE A 468 20.39 7.96 4.24
N PRO A 469 19.57 7.75 5.28
CA PRO A 469 18.36 6.93 5.16
C PRO A 469 17.37 7.54 4.16
N TYR A 470 16.65 6.68 3.41
CA TYR A 470 15.73 7.12 2.36
C TYR A 470 14.64 8.09 2.86
N ASN A 471 14.10 7.86 4.05
CA ASN A 471 13.05 8.70 4.64
C ASN A 471 13.59 9.62 5.74
N SER A 472 14.80 10.15 5.59
CA SER A 472 15.34 11.11 6.56
C SER A 472 14.47 12.36 6.60
N ILE A 473 14.01 12.71 7.80
CA ILE A 473 13.38 14.00 8.04
C ILE A 473 14.48 15.05 8.05
N ARG A 474 14.30 16.09 7.26
CA ARG A 474 15.19 17.22 7.18
C ARG A 474 14.49 18.45 7.70
N GLY A 475 15.19 19.27 8.43
CA GLY A 475 14.65 20.48 8.99
C GLY A 475 15.71 21.23 9.79
N TYR A 476 15.35 22.40 10.25
CA TYR A 476 16.22 23.22 11.08
C TYR A 476 16.42 22.58 12.46
N GLN A 477 17.64 22.65 12.97
CA GLN A 477 17.97 22.19 14.31
C GLN A 477 17.73 23.31 15.33
N ALA A 478 16.68 23.19 16.13
CA ALA A 478 16.44 24.12 17.22
C ALA A 478 17.51 23.99 18.31
N ILE A 479 18.04 25.13 18.77
CA ILE A 479 19.04 25.22 19.84
C ILE A 479 18.53 25.98 21.07
N GLY A 480 17.31 26.48 21.02
CA GLY A 480 16.67 27.21 22.11
C GLY A 480 15.63 28.21 21.61
N LEU A 481 15.35 29.18 22.46
CA LEU A 481 14.53 30.35 22.11
C LEU A 481 15.39 31.62 22.23
N PHE A 482 15.08 32.62 21.42
CA PHE A 482 15.69 33.96 21.58
C PHE A 482 15.24 34.61 22.88
N LYS A 483 16.20 35.08 23.66
CA LYS A 483 15.93 35.67 24.98
C LYS A 483 15.45 37.11 24.88
N ASP A 484 16.12 37.92 24.06
CA ASP A 484 15.92 39.35 23.89
C ASP A 484 16.43 39.80 22.50
N GLU A 485 16.29 41.07 22.19
CA GLU A 485 16.76 41.71 20.95
C GLU A 485 18.28 41.61 20.74
N ASP A 486 19.04 41.62 21.83
CA ASP A 486 20.50 41.49 21.74
C ASP A 486 20.87 40.06 21.34
N ASP A 487 20.19 39.04 21.87
CA ASP A 487 20.40 37.65 21.47
C ASP A 487 20.07 37.44 19.99
N ILE A 488 19.01 38.09 19.46
CA ILE A 488 18.70 38.08 18.02
C ILE A 488 19.81 38.74 17.22
N LYS A 489 20.25 39.92 17.63
CA LYS A 489 21.26 40.73 16.92
C LYS A 489 22.62 40.04 16.79
N TYR A 490 23.04 39.29 17.81
CA TYR A 490 24.33 38.58 17.84
C TYR A 490 24.26 37.12 17.42
N SER A 491 23.09 36.62 17.00
CA SER A 491 22.92 35.29 16.47
C SER A 491 22.94 35.26 14.94
N PRO A 492 23.18 34.09 14.31
CA PRO A 492 23.02 33.92 12.88
C PRO A 492 21.63 34.35 12.42
N LYS A 493 21.58 35.05 11.29
CA LYS A 493 20.34 35.61 10.75
C LYS A 493 19.42 34.49 10.23
N GLN A 494 18.19 34.46 10.73
CA GLN A 494 17.16 33.60 10.17
C GLN A 494 16.43 34.31 9.02
N THR A 495 16.40 33.71 7.82
CA THR A 495 15.96 34.41 6.59
C THR A 495 14.50 34.09 6.22
N PHE A 496 13.88 33.15 6.89
CA PHE A 496 12.53 32.66 6.57
C PHE A 496 11.36 33.35 7.30
N GLY A 497 11.66 34.46 8.01
CA GLY A 497 10.64 35.28 8.67
C GLY A 497 11.25 36.37 9.55
N GLU A 498 10.41 37.30 10.01
CA GLU A 498 10.79 38.23 11.10
C GLU A 498 10.90 37.47 12.40
N VAL A 499 11.90 37.79 13.20
CA VAL A 499 12.22 37.11 14.46
C VAL A 499 12.06 38.07 15.61
N MET A 500 11.41 37.58 16.69
CA MET A 500 11.21 38.32 17.93
C MET A 500 11.65 37.51 19.15
N PRO A 501 11.86 38.13 20.31
CA PRO A 501 12.15 37.43 21.55
C PRO A 501 11.07 36.38 21.87
N GLY A 502 11.51 35.16 22.18
CA GLY A 502 10.62 34.01 22.41
C GLY A 502 10.45 33.08 21.20
N ASP A 503 10.87 33.47 20.00
CA ASP A 503 10.89 32.61 18.83
C ASP A 503 11.97 31.54 18.91
N ILE A 504 11.81 30.48 18.10
CA ILE A 504 12.78 29.38 18.06
C ILE A 504 14.07 29.85 17.40
N LYS A 505 15.16 29.66 18.11
CA LYS A 505 16.54 29.90 17.63
C LYS A 505 17.08 28.61 16.99
N TYR A 506 17.44 28.70 15.73
CA TYR A 506 17.99 27.58 14.97
C TYR A 506 19.52 27.68 14.83
N LYS A 507 20.12 26.52 14.66
CA LYS A 507 21.58 26.39 14.48
C LYS A 507 21.95 26.71 13.04
N ASP A 508 22.91 27.56 12.87
CA ASP A 508 23.69 27.71 11.65
C ASP A 508 24.61 26.47 11.52
N ILE A 509 24.37 25.65 10.49
CA ILE A 509 25.05 24.35 10.34
C ILE A 509 26.35 24.51 9.54
N ASN A 510 26.38 25.42 8.56
CA ASN A 510 27.52 25.66 7.69
C ASN A 510 28.47 26.76 8.25
N GLY A 511 28.04 27.58 9.20
CA GLY A 511 28.82 28.59 9.86
C GLY A 511 29.01 29.89 9.07
N ASP A 512 28.11 30.17 8.10
CA ASP A 512 28.21 31.37 7.25
C ASP A 512 27.49 32.59 7.84
N GLY A 513 26.87 32.45 9.00
CA GLY A 513 26.14 33.51 9.71
C GLY A 513 24.68 33.63 9.31
N ILE A 514 24.17 32.70 8.48
CA ILE A 514 22.78 32.65 8.02
C ILE A 514 22.18 31.27 8.34
N VAL A 515 20.93 31.26 8.74
CA VAL A 515 20.16 30.04 8.87
C VAL A 515 19.18 30.00 7.70
N ASP A 516 19.43 29.12 6.72
CA ASP A 516 18.68 28.99 5.46
C ASP A 516 18.38 27.53 5.08
#